data_86b3b37f13824fbfcc3373e03ea9f46c
#
_entry.id   86b3b37f13824fbfcc3373e03ea9f46c
#
_cell.length_a   1.000
_cell.length_b   1.000
_cell.length_c   1.000
_cell.angle_alpha   90.00
_cell.angle_beta   90.00
_cell.angle_gamma   90.00
#
_symmetry.space_group_name_H-M   'P 1'
#
loop_
_entity.id
_entity.type
_entity.pdbx_description
1 polymer ?
#
loop_
_entity_poly.entity_id
_entity_poly.type
_entity_poly.pdbx_seq_one_letter_code
_entity_poly.pdbx_strand_id
1 'polypeptide(L)'
;MRDAAIRGGKASVLWLRERRRLERLLARIPVDGDRSRHSHRLLAPTATLSPWYDDEGFLATYEAVADHTLVDIYRCWDLWSALAQVAAVPGDVLEVGVWRGGTGALLAERSRRLGLDATVVLADTFRGVVGAGSEDPWYRGGEHADTSVALVEDLLGRFPGISTLVAEGMFPDDTGDALADR
;
A
#
# COMPACT_ATOMS: atom_id res chain seq x y z
N MET A 1 34.78 4.61 -29.74
CA MET A 1 34.02 3.36 -30.04
C MET A 1 34.22 2.21 -29.04
N ARG A 2 35.35 2.12 -28.29
CA ARG A 2 35.58 1.02 -27.31
C ARG A 2 34.78 1.16 -26.00
N ASP A 3 34.42 2.39 -25.57
CA ASP A 3 33.69 2.58 -24.29
C ASP A 3 32.20 2.25 -24.34
N ALA A 4 31.57 2.29 -25.51
CA ALA A 4 30.15 1.94 -25.67
C ALA A 4 29.92 0.42 -25.57
N ALA A 5 30.87 -0.39 -26.06
CA ALA A 5 30.80 -1.85 -25.99
C ALA A 5 30.97 -2.39 -24.58
N ILE A 6 31.80 -1.73 -23.73
CA ILE A 6 32.04 -2.14 -22.35
C ILE A 6 30.82 -1.81 -21.47
N ARG A 7 30.10 -0.73 -21.73
CA ARG A 7 28.85 -0.38 -21.02
C ARG A 7 27.72 -1.35 -21.35
N GLY A 8 27.58 -1.77 -22.60
CA GLY A 8 26.60 -2.76 -23.01
C GLY A 8 26.80 -4.13 -22.34
N GLY A 9 28.03 -4.61 -22.20
CA GLY A 9 28.33 -5.89 -21.57
C GLY A 9 28.02 -5.94 -20.08
N LYS A 10 28.33 -4.87 -19.33
CA LYS A 10 28.01 -4.79 -17.89
C LYS A 10 26.50 -4.66 -17.64
N ALA A 11 25.80 -3.89 -18.43
CA ALA A 11 24.34 -3.76 -18.34
C ALA A 11 23.63 -5.10 -18.63
N SER A 12 24.12 -5.86 -19.61
CA SER A 12 23.59 -7.19 -19.95
C SER A 12 23.80 -8.22 -18.84
N VAL A 13 24.97 -8.18 -18.17
CA VAL A 13 25.27 -9.08 -17.04
C VAL A 13 24.43 -8.74 -15.80
N LEU A 14 24.25 -7.46 -15.51
CA LEU A 14 23.38 -7.00 -14.41
C LEU A 14 21.93 -7.42 -14.67
N TRP A 15 21.44 -7.20 -15.88
CA TRP A 15 20.09 -7.61 -16.27
C TRP A 15 19.86 -9.12 -16.15
N LEU A 16 20.84 -9.96 -16.57
CA LEU A 16 20.76 -11.40 -16.43
C LEU A 16 20.78 -11.86 -14.96
N ARG A 17 21.53 -11.17 -14.10
CA ARG A 17 21.56 -11.45 -12.65
C ARG A 17 20.22 -11.10 -11.98
N GLU A 18 19.66 -9.95 -12.28
CA GLU A 18 18.35 -9.53 -11.75
C GLU A 18 17.22 -10.42 -12.28
N ARG A 19 17.25 -10.79 -13.55
CA ARG A 19 16.31 -11.75 -14.10
C ARG A 19 16.34 -13.09 -13.38
N ARG A 20 17.52 -13.66 -13.14
CA ARG A 20 17.67 -14.94 -12.40
C ARG A 20 17.27 -14.82 -10.94
N ARG A 21 17.46 -13.65 -10.33
CA ARG A 21 16.99 -13.37 -8.98
C ARG A 21 15.46 -13.35 -8.94
N LEU A 22 14.85 -12.66 -9.89
CA LEU A 22 13.40 -12.59 -10.06
C LEU A 22 12.82 -13.98 -10.32
N GLU A 23 13.37 -14.75 -11.25
CA GLU A 23 12.93 -16.12 -11.53
C GLU A 23 12.98 -17.02 -10.28
N ARG A 24 14.00 -16.85 -9.43
CA ARG A 24 14.11 -17.58 -8.15
C ARG A 24 13.09 -17.12 -7.10
N LEU A 25 12.77 -15.82 -7.06
CA LEU A 25 11.72 -15.30 -6.19
C LEU A 25 10.35 -15.82 -6.65
N LEU A 26 10.10 -15.81 -7.94
CA LEU A 26 8.86 -16.30 -8.56
C LEU A 26 8.64 -17.79 -8.33
N ALA A 27 9.71 -18.59 -8.39
CA ALA A 27 9.64 -20.02 -8.12
C ALA A 27 9.30 -20.35 -6.65
N ARG A 28 9.39 -19.36 -5.74
CA ARG A 28 9.04 -19.51 -4.32
C ARG A 28 7.62 -19.09 -3.99
N ILE A 29 6.93 -18.42 -4.92
CA ILE A 29 5.53 -18.06 -4.72
C ILE A 29 4.71 -19.32 -4.93
N PRO A 30 4.01 -19.82 -3.90
CA PRO A 30 3.13 -20.96 -4.06
C PRO A 30 2.03 -20.58 -5.05
N VAL A 31 1.98 -21.27 -6.17
CA VAL A 31 0.88 -21.13 -7.12
C VAL A 31 -0.06 -22.29 -6.84
N ASP A 32 -0.83 -22.18 -5.77
CA ASP A 32 -1.88 -23.11 -5.48
C ASP A 32 -3.13 -22.78 -6.29
N GLY A 33 -3.71 -23.82 -6.86
CA GLY A 33 -5.03 -23.78 -7.45
C GLY A 33 -5.09 -23.92 -8.96
N ASP A 34 -6.30 -24.15 -9.41
CA ASP A 34 -6.65 -24.26 -10.83
C ASP A 34 -6.23 -23.01 -11.61
N ARG A 35 -5.11 -23.14 -12.30
CA ARG A 35 -4.51 -22.08 -13.15
C ARG A 35 -5.42 -21.63 -14.29
N SER A 36 -6.58 -22.26 -14.47
CA SER A 36 -7.43 -22.03 -15.64
C SER A 36 -8.30 -20.77 -15.55
N ARG A 37 -8.58 -20.24 -14.35
CA ARG A 37 -9.59 -19.18 -14.19
C ARG A 37 -9.16 -17.92 -13.45
N HIS A 38 -8.26 -17.97 -12.48
CA HIS A 38 -7.89 -16.83 -11.64
C HIS A 38 -6.38 -16.81 -11.32
N SER A 39 -5.55 -17.05 -12.32
CA SER A 39 -4.10 -16.98 -12.09
C SER A 39 -3.67 -15.53 -11.84
N HIS A 40 -3.15 -15.25 -10.66
CA HIS A 40 -2.33 -14.07 -10.45
C HIS A 40 -1.12 -14.19 -11.38
N ARG A 41 -0.98 -13.23 -12.28
CA ARG A 41 0.18 -13.16 -13.16
C ARG A 41 1.13 -12.12 -12.62
N LEU A 42 2.36 -12.54 -12.38
CA LEU A 42 3.42 -11.58 -12.17
C LEU A 42 3.75 -10.92 -13.51
N LEU A 43 3.66 -9.61 -13.56
CA LEU A 43 4.14 -8.82 -14.67
C LEU A 43 5.59 -8.43 -14.39
N ALA A 44 6.53 -8.92 -15.22
CA ALA A 44 7.88 -8.40 -15.28
C ALA A 44 7.97 -7.56 -16.58
N PRO A 45 7.71 -6.24 -16.52
CA PRO A 45 7.75 -5.40 -17.69
C PRO A 45 9.18 -5.33 -18.24
N THR A 46 9.31 -5.39 -19.55
CA THR A 46 10.58 -5.17 -20.25
C THR A 46 10.91 -3.69 -20.43
N ALA A 47 9.94 -2.83 -20.12
CA ALA A 47 10.05 -1.37 -20.16
C ALA A 47 9.85 -0.78 -18.77
N THR A 48 10.34 0.42 -18.56
CA THR A 48 10.11 1.21 -17.34
C THR A 48 8.63 1.62 -17.31
N LEU A 49 7.97 1.34 -16.20
CA LEU A 49 6.61 1.79 -15.93
C LEU A 49 6.63 2.61 -14.63
N SER A 50 6.43 3.90 -14.75
CA SER A 50 6.40 4.83 -13.62
C SER A 50 5.28 5.85 -13.85
N PRO A 51 4.00 5.46 -13.72
CA PRO A 51 2.87 6.33 -14.04
C PRO A 51 2.76 7.55 -13.13
N TRP A 52 3.45 7.54 -12.01
CA TRP A 52 3.56 8.64 -11.05
C TRP A 52 4.64 9.67 -11.38
N TYR A 53 5.43 9.46 -12.46
CA TYR A 53 6.67 10.21 -12.74
C TYR A 53 6.49 11.72 -12.73
N ASP A 54 5.37 12.23 -13.26
CA ASP A 54 5.06 13.65 -13.35
C ASP A 54 4.12 14.14 -12.22
N ASP A 55 3.75 13.28 -11.24
CA ASP A 55 2.93 13.69 -10.10
C ASP A 55 3.82 13.99 -8.89
N GLU A 56 4.32 15.23 -8.82
CA GLU A 56 5.14 15.71 -7.68
C GLU A 56 4.39 15.58 -6.35
N GLY A 57 3.06 15.72 -6.37
CA GLY A 57 2.22 15.61 -5.19
C GLY A 57 2.21 14.20 -4.63
N PHE A 58 2.07 13.21 -5.50
CA PHE A 58 2.17 11.80 -5.12
C PHE A 58 3.58 11.46 -4.61
N LEU A 59 4.61 11.84 -5.38
CA LEU A 59 6.00 11.50 -5.05
C LEU A 59 6.40 12.05 -3.68
N ALA A 60 6.10 13.33 -3.41
CA ALA A 60 6.40 13.94 -2.12
C ALA A 60 5.63 13.27 -0.96
N THR A 61 4.36 12.91 -1.19
CA THR A 61 3.55 12.23 -0.19
C THR A 61 4.07 10.82 0.07
N TYR A 62 4.37 10.07 -1.00
CA TYR A 62 4.89 8.70 -0.88
C TYR A 62 6.24 8.68 -0.14
N GLU A 63 7.15 9.59 -0.45
CA GLU A 63 8.44 9.72 0.24
C GLU A 63 8.25 9.97 1.75
N ALA A 64 7.28 10.80 2.12
CA ALA A 64 6.98 11.11 3.52
C ALA A 64 6.37 9.93 4.31
N VAL A 65 5.70 8.99 3.63
CA VAL A 65 5.01 7.85 4.26
C VAL A 65 5.68 6.50 4.02
N ALA A 66 6.72 6.41 3.21
CA ALA A 66 7.32 5.15 2.76
C ALA A 66 7.78 4.24 3.92
N ASP A 67 8.28 4.81 5.02
CA ASP A 67 8.71 4.07 6.22
C ASP A 67 7.53 3.67 7.13
N HIS A 68 6.30 4.08 6.79
CA HIS A 68 5.08 3.84 7.54
C HIS A 68 4.10 2.92 6.79
N THR A 69 4.51 2.33 5.69
CA THR A 69 3.69 1.38 4.93
C THR A 69 4.49 0.19 4.43
N LEU A 70 3.84 -0.96 4.33
CA LEU A 70 4.35 -2.17 3.66
C LEU A 70 3.89 -2.26 2.20
N VAL A 71 3.08 -1.28 1.77
CA VAL A 71 2.53 -1.22 0.43
C VAL A 71 3.55 -0.57 -0.50
N ASP A 72 3.86 -1.24 -1.59
CA ASP A 72 4.80 -0.73 -2.58
C ASP A 72 4.24 0.49 -3.36
N ILE A 73 5.13 1.21 -4.03
CA ILE A 73 4.80 2.43 -4.76
C ILE A 73 3.71 2.23 -5.82
N TYR A 74 3.64 1.05 -6.48
CA TYR A 74 2.62 0.77 -7.50
C TYR A 74 1.22 0.72 -6.89
N ARG A 75 1.06 -0.02 -5.78
CA ARG A 75 -0.23 -0.11 -5.08
C ARG A 75 -0.59 1.21 -4.39
N CYS A 76 0.38 1.96 -3.86
CA CYS A 76 0.15 3.31 -3.36
C CYS A 76 -0.34 4.25 -4.48
N TRP A 77 0.22 4.14 -5.68
CA TRP A 77 -0.24 4.88 -6.85
C TRP A 77 -1.66 4.47 -7.28
N ASP A 78 -1.97 3.19 -7.22
CA ASP A 78 -3.31 2.70 -7.52
C ASP A 78 -4.35 3.30 -6.57
N LEU A 79 -4.06 3.33 -5.25
CA LEU A 79 -4.92 3.98 -4.25
C LEU A 79 -5.09 5.49 -4.52
N TRP A 80 -3.97 6.19 -4.79
CA TRP A 80 -3.96 7.61 -5.13
C TRP A 80 -4.81 7.94 -6.36
N SER A 81 -4.72 7.10 -7.38
CA SER A 81 -5.44 7.26 -8.64
C SER A 81 -6.92 6.86 -8.52
N ALA A 82 -7.21 5.76 -7.80
CA ALA A 82 -8.56 5.28 -7.57
C ALA A 82 -9.39 6.31 -6.81
N LEU A 83 -8.82 6.96 -5.79
CA LEU A 83 -9.54 7.99 -5.03
C LEU A 83 -9.95 9.17 -5.93
N ALA A 84 -9.11 9.56 -6.90
CA ALA A 84 -9.50 10.59 -7.86
C ALA A 84 -10.65 10.16 -8.78
N GLN A 85 -10.74 8.87 -9.11
CA GLN A 85 -11.81 8.34 -9.95
C GLN A 85 -13.17 8.31 -9.24
N VAL A 86 -13.16 8.14 -7.92
CA VAL A 86 -14.37 8.10 -7.10
C VAL A 86 -14.69 9.43 -6.39
N ALA A 87 -13.94 10.49 -6.67
CA ALA A 87 -14.07 11.78 -5.99
C ALA A 87 -15.47 12.42 -6.07
N ALA A 88 -16.28 12.04 -7.06
CA ALA A 88 -17.67 12.50 -7.19
C ALA A 88 -18.68 11.65 -6.39
N VAL A 89 -18.23 10.56 -5.78
CA VAL A 89 -19.08 9.70 -4.94
C VAL A 89 -19.09 10.29 -3.54
N PRO A 90 -20.25 10.67 -2.98
CA PRO A 90 -20.29 11.17 -1.61
C PRO A 90 -20.03 10.04 -0.60
N GLY A 91 -19.40 10.39 0.51
CA GLY A 91 -19.10 9.48 1.61
C GLY A 91 -17.67 9.61 2.10
N ASP A 92 -17.33 8.83 3.12
CA ASP A 92 -16.05 8.79 3.75
C ASP A 92 -15.11 7.77 3.08
N VAL A 93 -13.83 7.84 3.41
CA VAL A 93 -12.79 6.88 2.97
C VAL A 93 -12.46 5.98 4.15
N LEU A 94 -12.68 4.66 4.01
CA LEU A 94 -12.36 3.68 5.05
C LEU A 94 -11.18 2.81 4.64
N GLU A 95 -10.17 2.76 5.51
CA GLU A 95 -9.09 1.77 5.46
C GLU A 95 -9.20 0.81 6.64
N VAL A 96 -9.19 -0.49 6.37
CA VAL A 96 -9.17 -1.55 7.39
C VAL A 96 -7.83 -2.29 7.32
N GLY A 97 -7.12 -2.33 8.44
CA GLY A 97 -5.75 -2.82 8.50
C GLY A 97 -4.75 -1.71 8.16
N VAL A 98 -4.38 -0.94 9.16
CA VAL A 98 -3.69 0.35 9.02
C VAL A 98 -2.19 0.23 9.28
N TRP A 99 -1.78 -0.67 10.17
CA TRP A 99 -0.42 -0.78 10.67
C TRP A 99 0.12 0.56 11.16
N ARG A 100 1.13 1.15 10.52
CA ARG A 100 1.74 2.44 10.90
C ARG A 100 1.11 3.66 10.21
N GLY A 101 0.01 3.47 9.46
CA GLY A 101 -0.78 4.56 8.90
C GLY A 101 -0.31 5.17 7.59
N GLY A 102 0.70 4.58 6.92
CA GLY A 102 1.28 5.20 5.74
C GLY A 102 0.32 5.33 4.57
N THR A 103 -0.48 4.30 4.27
CA THR A 103 -1.52 4.34 3.24
C THR A 103 -2.68 5.26 3.64
N GLY A 104 -3.07 5.26 4.91
CA GLY A 104 -4.07 6.18 5.43
C GLY A 104 -3.67 7.64 5.30
N ALA A 105 -2.43 7.98 5.61
CA ALA A 105 -1.89 9.34 5.43
C ALA A 105 -1.80 9.73 3.95
N LEU A 106 -1.46 8.79 3.06
CA LEU A 106 -1.48 8.98 1.62
C LEU A 106 -2.90 9.31 1.12
N LEU A 107 -3.90 8.56 1.60
CA LEU A 107 -5.31 8.78 1.27
C LEU A 107 -5.82 10.11 1.83
N ALA A 108 -5.42 10.49 3.05
CA ALA A 108 -5.75 11.76 3.66
C ALA A 108 -5.21 12.95 2.83
N GLU A 109 -3.94 12.90 2.46
CA GLU A 109 -3.35 13.95 1.61
C GLU A 109 -4.00 14.00 0.23
N ARG A 110 -4.33 12.85 -0.36
CA ARG A 110 -5.04 12.81 -1.65
C ARG A 110 -6.44 13.41 -1.55
N SER A 111 -7.19 13.06 -0.52
CA SER A 111 -8.52 13.61 -0.24
C SER A 111 -8.47 15.13 -0.12
N ARG A 112 -7.51 15.65 0.65
CA ARG A 112 -7.28 17.08 0.81
C ARG A 112 -6.99 17.77 -0.54
N ARG A 113 -6.12 17.19 -1.37
CA ARG A 113 -5.77 17.75 -2.70
C ARG A 113 -6.92 17.75 -3.67
N LEU A 114 -7.81 16.78 -3.56
CA LEU A 114 -9.04 16.69 -4.35
C LEU A 114 -10.15 17.60 -3.82
N GLY A 115 -9.99 18.19 -2.63
CA GLY A 115 -11.01 19.03 -1.98
C GLY A 115 -12.24 18.24 -1.57
N LEU A 116 -12.06 16.97 -1.15
CA LEU A 116 -13.19 16.14 -0.74
C LEU A 116 -13.75 16.61 0.59
N ASP A 117 -15.07 16.63 0.69
CA ASP A 117 -15.82 16.77 1.95
C ASP A 117 -16.04 15.36 2.53
N ALA A 118 -14.99 14.81 3.12
CA ALA A 118 -14.95 13.43 3.59
C ALA A 118 -14.09 13.31 4.83
N THR A 119 -14.35 12.28 5.63
CA THR A 119 -13.43 11.84 6.70
C THR A 119 -12.64 10.62 6.21
N VAL A 120 -11.34 10.58 6.46
CA VAL A 120 -10.54 9.37 6.26
C VAL A 120 -10.50 8.59 7.57
N VAL A 121 -11.17 7.44 7.57
CA VAL A 121 -11.33 6.56 8.73
C VAL A 121 -10.33 5.41 8.62
N LEU A 122 -9.53 5.22 9.67
CA LEU A 122 -8.52 4.19 9.76
C LEU A 122 -8.88 3.23 10.91
N ALA A 123 -9.29 2.01 10.56
CA ALA A 123 -9.69 0.99 11.52
C ALA A 123 -8.63 -0.11 11.62
N ASP A 124 -8.11 -0.33 12.83
CA ASP A 124 -7.12 -1.37 13.12
C ASP A 124 -7.20 -1.79 14.59
N THR A 125 -6.81 -3.00 14.89
CA THR A 125 -6.67 -3.48 16.28
C THR A 125 -5.43 -2.91 16.97
N PHE A 126 -4.44 -2.45 16.24
CA PHE A 126 -3.10 -2.06 16.70
C PHE A 126 -2.39 -3.14 17.51
N ARG A 127 -2.77 -4.41 17.31
CA ARG A 127 -2.19 -5.60 17.94
C ARG A 127 -1.47 -6.52 16.94
N GLY A 128 -1.29 -6.02 15.72
CA GLY A 128 -0.78 -6.81 14.61
C GLY A 128 -1.82 -7.81 14.08
N VAL A 129 -1.35 -8.85 13.41
CA VAL A 129 -2.24 -9.86 12.85
C VAL A 129 -2.96 -10.59 13.99
N VAL A 130 -4.27 -10.44 14.04
CA VAL A 130 -5.15 -11.14 14.99
C VAL A 130 -5.94 -12.21 14.23
N GLY A 131 -6.22 -13.34 14.89
CA GLY A 131 -7.05 -14.40 14.32
C GLY A 131 -6.37 -15.23 13.22
N ALA A 132 -5.04 -15.22 13.09
CA ALA A 132 -4.32 -16.15 12.25
C ALA A 132 -4.60 -17.58 12.72
N GLY A 133 -5.21 -18.42 11.85
CA GLY A 133 -5.51 -19.81 12.13
C GLY A 133 -4.34 -20.73 11.81
N SER A 134 -4.45 -22.02 12.20
CA SER A 134 -3.45 -23.04 11.87
C SER A 134 -3.30 -23.26 10.36
N GLU A 135 -4.32 -22.91 9.60
CA GLU A 135 -4.39 -23.04 8.14
C GLU A 135 -3.82 -21.82 7.40
N ASP A 136 -3.47 -20.73 8.10
CA ASP A 136 -2.87 -19.56 7.47
C ASP A 136 -1.42 -19.88 7.07
N PRO A 137 -1.07 -19.84 5.77
CA PRO A 137 0.26 -20.19 5.30
C PRO A 137 1.31 -19.10 5.60
N TRP A 138 0.89 -17.86 5.92
CA TRP A 138 1.75 -16.69 6.00
C TRP A 138 1.91 -16.14 7.41
N TYR A 139 0.82 -16.14 8.19
CA TYR A 139 0.78 -15.52 9.51
C TYR A 139 0.63 -16.53 10.63
N ARG A 140 1.19 -16.21 11.79
CA ARG A 140 1.11 -17.01 13.02
C ARG A 140 0.37 -16.27 14.13
N GLY A 141 0.09 -14.97 13.91
CA GLY A 141 -0.49 -14.07 14.88
C GLY A 141 0.56 -13.20 15.57
N GLY A 142 0.26 -11.90 15.68
CA GLY A 142 1.13 -10.91 16.31
C GLY A 142 2.17 -10.28 15.37
N GLU A 143 2.27 -10.69 14.11
CA GLU A 143 3.09 -9.98 13.14
C GLU A 143 2.54 -8.56 12.95
N HIS A 144 3.41 -7.61 12.64
CA HIS A 144 3.05 -6.20 12.46
C HIS A 144 2.46 -5.50 13.70
N ALA A 145 2.76 -6.00 14.91
CA ALA A 145 2.36 -5.37 16.17
C ALA A 145 3.20 -4.13 16.55
N ASP A 146 4.19 -3.77 15.73
CA ASP A 146 5.05 -2.61 15.91
C ASP A 146 4.36 -1.30 15.45
N THR A 147 3.16 -1.06 15.97
CA THR A 147 2.27 0.05 15.64
C THR A 147 1.51 0.52 16.89
N SER A 148 0.84 1.68 16.80
CA SER A 148 -0.07 2.19 17.83
C SER A 148 -0.93 3.32 17.27
N VAL A 149 -2.07 3.60 17.93
CA VAL A 149 -2.92 4.76 17.65
C VAL A 149 -2.09 6.06 17.64
N ALA A 150 -1.29 6.29 18.67
CA ALA A 150 -0.49 7.50 18.79
C ALA A 150 0.52 7.68 17.65
N LEU A 151 1.12 6.59 17.15
CA LEU A 151 2.04 6.62 16.01
C LEU A 151 1.31 7.04 14.74
N VAL A 152 0.10 6.51 14.51
CA VAL A 152 -0.72 6.83 13.36
C VAL A 152 -1.22 8.26 13.41
N GLU A 153 -1.69 8.72 14.58
CA GLU A 153 -2.14 10.11 14.79
C GLU A 153 -1.00 11.12 14.59
N ASP A 154 0.24 10.81 15.06
CA ASP A 154 1.42 11.65 14.80
C ASP A 154 1.73 11.77 13.31
N LEU A 155 1.64 10.65 12.57
CA LEU A 155 1.82 10.67 11.13
C LEU A 155 0.73 11.49 10.43
N LEU A 156 -0.54 11.27 10.76
CA LEU A 156 -1.67 12.02 10.19
C LEU A 156 -1.56 13.52 10.47
N GLY A 157 -1.05 13.91 11.64
CA GLY A 157 -0.79 15.31 12.02
C GLY A 157 0.16 16.04 11.08
N ARG A 158 0.96 15.33 10.29
CA ARG A 158 1.85 15.91 9.25
C ARG A 158 1.09 16.28 7.98
N PHE A 159 -0.15 15.82 7.83
CA PHE A 159 -1.02 16.05 6.67
C PHE A 159 -2.32 16.77 7.06
N PRO A 160 -2.26 18.03 7.52
CA PRO A 160 -3.42 18.76 7.99
C PRO A 160 -4.36 19.15 6.86
N GLY A 161 -5.62 19.41 7.19
CA GLY A 161 -6.61 20.01 6.27
C GLY A 161 -7.59 19.00 5.67
N ILE A 162 -7.64 17.78 6.21
CA ILE A 162 -8.71 16.81 6.01
C ILE A 162 -9.12 16.22 7.36
N SER A 163 -10.40 15.85 7.50
CA SER A 163 -10.87 15.13 8.69
C SER A 163 -10.32 13.70 8.69
N THR A 164 -9.76 13.27 9.82
CA THR A 164 -9.28 11.89 10.00
C THR A 164 -9.84 11.32 11.30
N LEU A 165 -10.11 10.02 11.33
CA LEU A 165 -10.57 9.28 12.50
C LEU A 165 -9.81 7.97 12.61
N VAL A 166 -9.16 7.72 13.73
CA VAL A 166 -8.55 6.43 14.04
C VAL A 166 -9.51 5.64 14.93
N ALA A 167 -9.94 4.46 14.46
CA ALA A 167 -10.86 3.57 15.16
C ALA A 167 -10.10 2.32 15.62
N GLU A 168 -9.77 2.26 16.91
CA GLU A 168 -9.10 1.11 17.52
C GLU A 168 -10.10 -0.01 17.80
N GLY A 169 -9.88 -1.18 17.26
CA GLY A 169 -10.67 -2.37 17.45
C GLY A 169 -10.77 -3.26 16.22
N MET A 170 -11.38 -4.43 16.39
CA MET A 170 -11.68 -5.33 15.28
C MET A 170 -12.83 -4.75 14.45
N PHE A 171 -12.59 -4.52 13.16
CA PHE A 171 -13.67 -4.15 12.25
C PHE A 171 -14.31 -5.43 11.66
N PRO A 172 -15.65 -5.51 11.59
CA PRO A 172 -16.62 -4.52 12.08
C PRO A 172 -17.02 -4.71 13.57
N ASP A 173 -16.57 -5.78 14.23
CA ASP A 173 -17.14 -6.26 15.49
C ASP A 173 -17.06 -5.22 16.63
N ASP A 174 -15.93 -4.53 16.76
CA ASP A 174 -15.73 -3.53 17.82
C ASP A 174 -16.00 -2.08 17.34
N THR A 175 -15.88 -1.83 16.03
CA THR A 175 -15.88 -0.47 15.49
C THR A 175 -17.04 -0.18 14.53
N GLY A 176 -17.72 -1.23 14.01
CA GLY A 176 -18.74 -1.09 12.98
C GLY A 176 -19.91 -0.19 13.40
N ASP A 177 -20.44 -0.37 14.61
CA ASP A 177 -21.57 0.44 15.10
C ASP A 177 -21.22 1.93 15.21
N ALA A 178 -19.97 2.24 15.62
CA ALA A 178 -19.51 3.64 15.71
C ALA A 178 -19.29 4.29 14.34
N LEU A 179 -19.21 3.50 13.28
CA LEU A 179 -18.97 3.94 11.90
C LEU A 179 -20.20 3.81 11.00
N ALA A 180 -21.29 3.19 11.47
CA ALA A 180 -22.46 2.85 10.66
C ALA A 180 -23.25 4.07 10.12
N ASP A 181 -23.13 5.22 10.79
CA ASP A 181 -23.84 6.46 10.43
C ASP A 181 -23.01 7.41 9.53
N ARG A 182 -21.91 6.91 8.95
CA ARG A 182 -20.97 7.69 8.13
C ARG A 182 -21.05 7.40 6.64
#